data_89675687f0181ceb45cb47558b582a5b
#
_entry.id   89675687f0181ceb45cb47558b582a5b
#
_cell.length_a   1.000
_cell.length_b   1.000
_cell.length_c   1.000
_cell.angle_alpha   90.00
_cell.angle_beta   90.00
_cell.angle_gamma   90.00
#
_symmetry.space_group_name_H-M   'P 1'
#
loop_
_entity.id
_entity.type
_entity.pdbx_description
1 polymer ?
#
loop_
_entity_poly.entity_id
_entity_poly.type
_entity_poly.pdbx_seq_one_letter_code
_entity_poly.pdbx_strand_id
1 'polypeptide(L)'
;MSLNLETLEKSIKALEKSINIYYSYKEDENKDLIETISSGVIQNFEIAYENSWKLIARWLDENISADTSHKTTKKGLFRLAGEYFLIDDVGIWIEFHNARNNTSY
;
A
#
# COMPACT_ATOMS: atom_id res chain seq x y z
N MET A 1 8.37 -20.33 -7.50
CA MET A 1 7.81 -20.08 -6.16
C MET A 1 6.54 -19.24 -6.30
N SER A 2 5.46 -19.69 -5.70
CA SER A 2 4.22 -18.93 -5.75
C SER A 2 4.22 -17.81 -4.72
N LEU A 3 3.56 -16.70 -5.02
CA LEU A 3 3.41 -15.60 -4.09
C LEU A 3 2.30 -15.90 -3.09
N ASN A 4 2.53 -15.56 -1.84
CA ASN A 4 1.52 -15.66 -0.81
C ASN A 4 0.82 -14.31 -0.66
N LEU A 5 -0.42 -14.24 -1.10
CA LEU A 5 -1.22 -13.02 -1.04
C LEU A 5 -1.97 -12.85 0.28
N GLU A 6 -1.91 -13.84 1.16
CA GLU A 6 -2.68 -13.82 2.40
C GLU A 6 -2.35 -12.60 3.28
N THR A 7 -1.06 -12.30 3.45
CA THR A 7 -0.62 -11.17 4.26
C THR A 7 -1.12 -9.85 3.67
N LEU A 8 -1.06 -9.72 2.34
CA LEU A 8 -1.57 -8.52 1.66
C LEU A 8 -3.07 -8.39 1.86
N GLU A 9 -3.84 -9.46 1.67
CA GLU A 9 -5.28 -9.44 1.85
C GLU A 9 -5.66 -9.03 3.27
N LYS A 10 -4.99 -9.55 4.27
CA LYS A 10 -5.23 -9.20 5.67
C LYS A 10 -4.96 -7.72 5.93
N SER A 11 -3.88 -7.19 5.37
CA SER A 11 -3.54 -5.78 5.57
C SER A 11 -4.54 -4.86 4.86
N ILE A 12 -5.06 -5.24 3.69
CA ILE A 12 -6.08 -4.48 2.98
C ILE A 12 -7.38 -4.48 3.78
N LYS A 13 -7.79 -5.63 4.31
CA LYS A 13 -9.01 -5.73 5.13
C LYS A 13 -8.89 -4.89 6.40
N ALA A 14 -7.73 -4.89 7.05
CA ALA A 14 -7.50 -4.06 8.22
C ALA A 14 -7.60 -2.56 7.87
N LEU A 15 -7.07 -2.17 6.72
CA LEU A 15 -7.16 -0.80 6.24
C LEU A 15 -8.62 -0.41 5.97
N GLU A 16 -9.38 -1.25 5.25
CA GLU A 16 -10.79 -0.99 4.96
C GLU A 16 -11.60 -0.82 6.26
N LYS A 17 -11.37 -1.70 7.22
CA LYS A 17 -12.05 -1.64 8.51
C LYS A 17 -11.75 -0.33 9.23
N SER A 18 -10.50 0.09 9.26
CA SER A 18 -10.10 1.32 9.93
C SER A 18 -10.67 2.56 9.22
N ILE A 19 -10.74 2.56 7.90
CA ILE A 19 -11.35 3.63 7.12
C ILE A 19 -12.86 3.73 7.45
N ASN A 20 -13.55 2.61 7.51
CA ASN A 20 -14.97 2.58 7.84
C ASN A 20 -15.23 3.12 9.25
N ILE A 21 -14.37 2.77 10.20
CA ILE A 21 -14.45 3.30 11.56
C ILE A 21 -14.22 4.81 11.56
N TYR A 22 -13.23 5.29 10.81
CA TYR A 22 -12.96 6.72 10.68
C TYR A 22 -14.19 7.47 10.20
N TYR A 23 -14.84 6.99 9.13
CA TYR A 23 -16.03 7.64 8.58
C TYR A 23 -17.21 7.62 9.55
N SER A 24 -17.31 6.61 10.42
CA SER A 24 -18.35 6.54 11.43
C SER A 24 -18.16 7.56 12.55
N TYR A 25 -16.93 7.95 12.84
CA TYR A 25 -16.61 8.77 14.02
C TYR A 25 -15.99 10.14 13.69
N LYS A 26 -15.81 10.47 12.42
CA LYS A 26 -15.08 11.70 12.03
C LYS A 26 -15.73 13.00 12.53
N GLU A 27 -17.02 12.97 12.85
CA GLU A 27 -17.75 14.12 13.37
C GLU A 27 -17.93 14.06 14.89
N ASP A 28 -17.26 13.12 15.55
CA ASP A 28 -17.36 12.98 17.00
C ASP A 28 -16.72 14.19 17.71
N GLU A 29 -17.28 14.56 18.85
CA GLU A 29 -16.77 15.70 19.63
C GLU A 29 -15.44 15.39 20.31
N ASN A 30 -15.14 14.11 20.55
CA ASN A 30 -13.90 13.70 21.18
C ASN A 30 -12.78 13.68 20.14
N LYS A 31 -12.01 14.76 20.11
CA LYS A 31 -10.92 14.92 19.13
C LYS A 31 -9.78 13.92 19.33
N ASP A 32 -9.55 13.51 20.57
CA ASP A 32 -8.51 12.50 20.85
C ASP A 32 -8.90 11.15 20.24
N LEU A 33 -10.19 10.82 20.28
CA LEU A 33 -10.70 9.61 19.65
C LEU A 33 -10.49 9.65 18.14
N ILE A 34 -10.84 10.77 17.50
CA ILE A 34 -10.67 10.94 16.05
C ILE A 34 -9.19 10.85 15.68
N GLU A 35 -8.32 11.48 16.43
CA GLU A 35 -6.88 11.45 16.19
C GLU A 35 -6.32 10.03 16.30
N THR A 36 -6.76 9.28 17.30
CA THR A 36 -6.35 7.88 17.48
C THR A 36 -6.80 7.02 16.30
N ILE A 37 -8.05 7.20 15.86
CA ILE A 37 -8.58 6.47 14.70
C ILE A 37 -7.80 6.83 13.44
N SER A 38 -7.53 8.11 13.22
CA SER A 38 -6.77 8.58 12.05
C SER A 38 -5.37 7.99 12.01
N SER A 39 -4.70 7.93 13.16
CA SER A 39 -3.37 7.31 13.26
C SER A 39 -3.41 5.84 12.87
N GLY A 40 -4.47 5.14 13.28
CA GLY A 40 -4.68 3.73 12.91
C GLY A 40 -4.87 3.55 11.40
N VAL A 41 -5.62 4.45 10.76
CA VAL A 41 -5.82 4.41 9.30
C VAL A 41 -4.48 4.60 8.60
N ILE A 42 -3.70 5.59 9.01
CA ILE A 42 -2.40 5.88 8.40
C ILE A 42 -1.46 4.68 8.56
N GLN A 43 -1.38 4.10 9.74
CA GLN A 43 -0.55 2.94 9.99
C GLN A 43 -0.96 1.74 9.13
N ASN A 44 -2.25 1.46 9.04
CA ASN A 44 -2.75 0.36 8.22
C ASN A 44 -2.50 0.61 6.73
N PHE A 45 -2.59 1.86 6.28
CA PHE A 45 -2.23 2.23 4.92
C PHE A 45 -0.76 1.95 4.64
N GLU A 46 0.14 2.34 5.54
CA GLU A 46 1.57 2.11 5.39
C GLU A 46 1.89 0.62 5.30
N ILE A 47 1.26 -0.19 6.14
CA ILE A 47 1.44 -1.65 6.13
C ILE A 47 0.97 -2.26 4.80
N ALA A 48 -0.22 -1.88 4.35
CA ALA A 48 -0.77 -2.39 3.09
C ALA A 48 0.09 -1.96 1.89
N TYR A 49 0.56 -0.73 1.87
CA TYR A 49 1.43 -0.22 0.84
C TYR A 49 2.76 -1.00 0.81
N GLU A 50 3.40 -1.19 1.97
CA GLU A 50 4.65 -1.95 2.07
C GLU A 50 4.48 -3.38 1.58
N ASN A 51 3.42 -4.05 1.98
CA ASN A 51 3.14 -5.41 1.53
C ASN A 51 2.93 -5.48 0.02
N SER A 52 2.28 -4.46 -0.54
CA SER A 52 1.98 -4.41 -1.97
C SER A 52 3.24 -4.28 -2.82
N TRP A 53 4.09 -3.29 -2.53
CA TRP A 53 5.26 -3.08 -3.38
C TRP A 53 6.29 -4.20 -3.20
N LYS A 54 6.38 -4.79 -2.02
CA LYS A 54 7.28 -5.92 -1.80
C LYS A 54 6.87 -7.15 -2.60
N LEU A 55 5.56 -7.41 -2.70
CA LEU A 55 5.07 -8.51 -3.53
C LEU A 55 5.32 -8.25 -5.01
N ILE A 56 5.09 -7.02 -5.47
CA ILE A 56 5.40 -6.63 -6.85
C ILE A 56 6.88 -6.84 -7.15
N ALA A 57 7.75 -6.35 -6.27
CA ALA A 57 9.19 -6.48 -6.42
C ALA A 57 9.61 -7.94 -6.52
N ARG A 58 9.07 -8.78 -5.64
CA ARG A 58 9.36 -10.21 -5.61
C ARG A 58 8.92 -10.89 -6.90
N TRP A 59 7.72 -10.58 -7.37
CA TRP A 59 7.22 -11.15 -8.63
C TRP A 59 8.12 -10.79 -9.79
N LEU A 60 8.52 -9.52 -9.90
CA LEU A 60 9.38 -9.05 -10.99
C LEU A 60 10.76 -9.73 -10.92
N ASP A 61 11.33 -9.83 -9.74
CA ASP A 61 12.64 -10.47 -9.57
C ASP A 61 12.61 -11.95 -9.92
N GLU A 62 11.52 -12.64 -9.61
CA GLU A 62 11.37 -14.07 -9.89
C GLU A 62 10.99 -14.38 -11.34
N ASN A 63 10.23 -13.49 -11.99
CA ASN A 63 9.64 -13.79 -13.30
C ASN A 63 10.31 -13.05 -14.47
N ILE A 64 10.93 -11.90 -14.23
CA ILE A 64 11.54 -11.10 -15.28
C ILE A 64 13.06 -11.25 -15.24
N SER A 65 13.69 -10.80 -14.18
CA SER A 65 15.13 -10.88 -14.01
C SER A 65 15.49 -10.67 -12.56
N ALA A 66 16.42 -11.45 -12.04
CA ALA A 66 16.94 -11.22 -10.69
C ALA A 66 17.43 -9.78 -10.58
N ASP A 67 17.16 -9.16 -9.44
CA ASP A 67 17.54 -7.78 -9.14
C ASP A 67 16.81 -6.69 -9.93
N THR A 68 15.73 -7.02 -10.65
CA THR A 68 14.92 -6.02 -11.37
C THR A 68 14.47 -4.91 -10.42
N SER A 69 13.99 -5.28 -9.22
CA SER A 69 13.50 -4.31 -8.25
C SER A 69 14.60 -3.40 -7.71
N HIS A 70 15.85 -3.87 -7.65
CA HIS A 70 16.97 -3.09 -7.17
C HIS A 70 17.49 -2.07 -8.18
N LYS A 71 17.12 -2.21 -9.44
CA LYS A 71 17.57 -1.37 -10.53
C LYS A 71 16.62 -0.22 -10.84
N THR A 72 15.53 -0.09 -10.10
CA THR A 72 14.53 0.92 -10.36
C THR A 72 14.05 1.58 -9.07
N THR A 73 13.40 2.73 -9.21
CA THR A 73 12.74 3.42 -8.11
C THR A 73 11.38 2.77 -7.82
N LYS A 74 10.73 3.16 -6.73
CA LYS A 74 9.37 2.70 -6.46
C LYS A 74 8.40 3.09 -7.56
N LYS A 75 8.50 4.31 -8.08
CA LYS A 75 7.67 4.73 -9.22
C LYS A 75 7.93 3.90 -10.45
N GLY A 76 9.20 3.60 -10.73
CA GLY A 76 9.59 2.71 -11.82
C GLY A 76 9.08 1.31 -11.64
N LEU A 77 9.06 0.82 -10.40
CA LEU A 77 8.52 -0.49 -10.04
C LEU A 77 7.03 -0.57 -10.41
N PHE A 78 6.25 0.45 -10.07
CA PHE A 78 4.81 0.48 -10.41
C PHE A 78 4.58 0.57 -11.91
N ARG A 79 5.44 1.29 -12.64
CA ARG A 79 5.35 1.34 -14.11
C ARG A 79 5.59 -0.04 -14.72
N LEU A 80 6.61 -0.76 -14.23
CA LEU A 80 6.87 -2.13 -14.66
C LEU A 80 5.69 -3.05 -14.32
N ALA A 81 5.14 -2.91 -13.12
CA ALA A 81 3.97 -3.69 -12.72
C ALA A 81 2.79 -3.46 -13.67
N GLY A 82 2.60 -2.24 -14.14
CA GLY A 82 1.58 -1.92 -15.13
C GLY A 82 1.88 -2.57 -16.48
N GLU A 83 3.13 -2.56 -16.92
CA GLU A 83 3.55 -3.19 -18.18
C GLU A 83 3.29 -4.70 -18.18
N TYR A 84 3.46 -5.35 -17.03
CA TYR A 84 3.23 -6.79 -16.89
C TYR A 84 1.84 -7.13 -16.37
N PHE A 85 0.94 -6.17 -16.36
CA PHE A 85 -0.48 -6.34 -15.99
C PHE A 85 -0.70 -6.83 -14.55
N LEU A 86 0.23 -6.52 -13.66
CA LEU A 86 0.07 -6.81 -12.23
C LEU A 86 -0.86 -5.81 -11.56
N ILE A 87 -0.89 -4.58 -12.08
CA ILE A 87 -1.79 -3.52 -11.62
C ILE A 87 -2.45 -2.88 -12.84
N ASP A 88 -3.66 -2.36 -12.65
CA ASP A 88 -4.45 -1.77 -13.73
C ASP A 88 -4.17 -0.28 -13.93
N ASP A 89 -3.95 0.45 -12.84
CA ASP A 89 -3.80 1.91 -12.88
C ASP A 89 -2.52 2.34 -12.17
N VAL A 90 -1.48 2.54 -12.96
CA VAL A 90 -0.17 2.98 -12.45
C VAL A 90 -0.27 4.33 -11.74
N GLY A 91 -1.11 5.24 -12.26
CA GLY A 91 -1.27 6.57 -11.68
C GLY A 91 -1.75 6.52 -10.23
N ILE A 92 -2.71 5.65 -9.92
CA ILE A 92 -3.20 5.45 -8.56
C ILE A 92 -2.08 4.97 -7.63
N TRP A 93 -1.26 4.04 -8.09
CA TRP A 93 -0.15 3.53 -7.28
C TRP A 93 0.93 4.57 -7.03
N ILE A 94 1.17 5.44 -8.00
CA ILE A 94 2.08 6.57 -7.81
C ILE A 94 1.49 7.55 -6.78
N GLU A 95 0.17 7.78 -6.80
CA GLU A 95 -0.50 8.57 -5.78
C GLU A 95 -0.35 7.95 -4.39
N PHE A 96 -0.45 6.63 -4.27
CA PHE A 96 -0.21 5.92 -3.01
C PHE A 96 1.21 6.14 -2.52
N HIS A 97 2.18 6.07 -3.42
CA HIS A 97 3.58 6.33 -3.09
C HIS A 97 3.77 7.76 -2.55
N ASN A 98 3.17 8.74 -3.20
CA ASN A 98 3.26 10.13 -2.78
C ASN A 98 2.57 10.33 -1.42
N ALA A 99 1.40 9.71 -1.22
CA ALA A 99 0.67 9.77 0.04
C ALA A 99 1.49 9.17 1.18
N ARG A 100 2.15 8.02 0.94
CA ARG A 100 3.02 7.37 1.91
C ARG A 100 4.14 8.31 2.36
N ASN A 101 4.76 9.01 1.41
CA ASN A 101 5.84 9.93 1.72
C ASN A 101 5.35 11.15 2.50
N ASN A 102 4.13 11.59 2.26
CA ASN A 102 3.54 12.74 2.94
C ASN A 102 3.06 12.41 4.37
N THR A 103 2.71 11.15 4.64
CA THR A 103 2.26 10.74 5.97
C THR A 103 3.40 10.32 6.89
N SER A 104 4.59 10.17 6.35
CA SER A 104 5.78 9.75 7.08
C SER A 104 6.50 10.98 7.63
N TYR A 105 6.71 11.03 8.92
CA TYR A 105 7.40 12.15 9.57
C TYR A 105 8.74 11.70 10.10
#